data_95a63d71d062182323258996bdf70d9d
#
_entry.id   95a63d71d062182323258996bdf70d9d
#
_cell.length_a   1.000
_cell.length_b   1.000
_cell.length_c   1.000
_cell.angle_alpha   90.00
_cell.angle_beta   90.00
_cell.angle_gamma   90.00
#
_symmetry.space_group_name_H-M   'P 1'
#
loop_
_entity.id
_entity.type
_entity.pdbx_description
1 polymer ?
#
loop_
_entity_poly.entity_id
_entity_poly.type
_entity_poly.pdbx_seq_one_letter_code
_entity_poly.pdbx_strand_id
1 'polypeptide(L)'
;MERLLKFLHKLWNRAQPGLKRAFLLPPKVIAVLVPTTMVLCIAALNTQGKHPVLEMLIYLASAYALAVLVAGLGSITEAAARLLHGSRVYRWTQSNTIARLFISDFRFRGELSLYQGLAVSTLFAVFKGVTAVLYRSAWLGAVAVYYISFGVTRLLLVRSWRASQKLGSEDGRRARELRGSRQCGCLMLAVHSGMMGMAVQLINEEHIIVYPGSVIYITAAYSFYLLTLSIVNLVKFRRLNSPVLSASKALNFAGALMSVFNLENAMTSRFSTDVEFRRIMNTAVGLTVCLLELATAVFIIVRSQLSLKKMEEKQSCT
;
A
#
# COMPACT_ATOMS: atom_id res chain seq x y z
N MET A 1 30.44 -16.20 -8.96
CA MET A 1 29.18 -15.44 -8.90
C MET A 1 28.20 -15.81 -10.02
N GLU A 2 28.63 -15.82 -11.29
CA GLU A 2 27.76 -16.20 -12.43
C GLU A 2 27.19 -17.63 -12.38
N ARG A 3 27.97 -18.62 -11.92
CA ARG A 3 27.50 -20.02 -11.78
C ARG A 3 26.40 -20.15 -10.74
N LEU A 4 26.47 -19.39 -9.65
CA LEU A 4 25.48 -19.37 -8.58
C LEU A 4 24.20 -18.69 -9.03
N LEU A 5 24.30 -17.59 -9.77
CA LEU A 5 23.14 -16.92 -10.40
C LEU A 5 22.43 -17.80 -11.44
N LYS A 6 23.19 -18.52 -12.28
CA LYS A 6 22.62 -19.49 -13.24
C LYS A 6 21.95 -20.68 -12.53
N PHE A 7 22.53 -21.16 -11.43
CA PHE A 7 21.93 -22.23 -10.61
C PHE A 7 20.63 -21.77 -9.93
N LEU A 8 20.63 -20.58 -9.31
CA LEU A 8 19.43 -19.98 -8.71
C LEU A 8 18.35 -19.72 -9.75
N HIS A 9 18.70 -19.24 -10.92
CA HIS A 9 17.76 -19.05 -12.03
C HIS A 9 17.17 -20.37 -12.55
N LYS A 10 17.98 -21.44 -12.59
CA LYS A 10 17.52 -22.77 -12.98
C LYS A 10 16.61 -23.41 -11.91
N LEU A 11 16.91 -23.22 -10.62
CA LEU A 11 16.06 -23.62 -9.51
C LEU A 11 14.73 -22.85 -9.52
N TRP A 12 14.79 -21.54 -9.72
CA TRP A 12 13.61 -20.68 -9.85
C TRP A 12 12.69 -21.12 -10.98
N ASN A 13 13.23 -21.40 -12.15
CA ASN A 13 12.47 -21.86 -13.31
C ASN A 13 11.87 -23.26 -13.13
N ARG A 14 12.50 -24.14 -12.35
CA ARG A 14 11.96 -25.46 -11.97
C ARG A 14 10.86 -25.37 -10.91
N ALA A 15 10.99 -24.45 -9.96
CA ALA A 15 10.00 -24.24 -8.90
C ALA A 15 8.73 -23.49 -9.40
N GLN A 16 8.84 -22.72 -10.49
CA GLN A 16 7.73 -21.92 -11.02
C GLN A 16 6.42 -22.68 -11.27
N PRO A 17 6.38 -23.88 -11.87
CA PRO A 17 5.10 -24.56 -12.15
C PRO A 17 4.42 -25.04 -10.87
N GLY A 18 5.17 -25.53 -9.88
CA GLY A 18 4.64 -25.95 -8.58
C GLY A 18 4.19 -24.75 -7.74
N LEU A 19 5.00 -23.70 -7.70
CA LEU A 19 4.67 -22.44 -7.00
C LEU A 19 3.43 -21.77 -7.60
N LYS A 20 3.32 -21.72 -8.93
CA LYS A 20 2.14 -21.19 -9.61
C LYS A 20 0.88 -21.98 -9.26
N ARG A 21 0.95 -23.32 -9.20
CA ARG A 21 -0.20 -24.15 -8.79
C ARG A 21 -0.58 -23.95 -7.33
N ALA A 22 0.38 -23.76 -6.43
CA ALA A 22 0.12 -23.52 -5.02
C ALA A 22 -0.52 -22.14 -4.75
N PHE A 23 -0.13 -21.10 -5.50
CA PHE A 23 -0.59 -19.72 -5.25
C PHE A 23 -1.70 -19.24 -6.20
N LEU A 24 -1.83 -19.81 -7.40
CA LEU A 24 -2.89 -19.47 -8.36
C LEU A 24 -4.06 -20.45 -8.22
N LEU A 25 -4.78 -20.35 -7.13
CA LEU A 25 -5.99 -21.12 -6.88
C LEU A 25 -7.19 -20.56 -7.65
N PRO A 26 -8.20 -21.39 -8.00
CA PRO A 26 -9.42 -20.91 -8.62
C PRO A 26 -10.18 -19.94 -7.70
N PRO A 27 -10.84 -18.90 -8.25
CA PRO A 27 -11.45 -17.84 -7.45
C PRO A 27 -12.49 -18.34 -6.44
N LYS A 28 -13.16 -19.44 -6.72
CA LYS A 28 -14.11 -20.10 -5.80
C LYS A 28 -13.41 -20.61 -4.53
N VAL A 29 -12.22 -21.22 -4.67
CA VAL A 29 -11.43 -21.70 -3.52
C VAL A 29 -10.92 -20.55 -2.68
N ILE A 30 -10.45 -19.48 -3.31
CA ILE A 30 -9.97 -18.29 -2.61
C ILE A 30 -11.12 -17.63 -1.81
N ALA A 31 -12.32 -17.56 -2.41
CA ALA A 31 -13.50 -16.98 -1.78
C ALA A 31 -13.96 -17.75 -0.51
N VAL A 32 -13.62 -19.03 -0.38
CA VAL A 32 -13.88 -19.81 0.82
C VAL A 32 -12.68 -19.80 1.77
N LEU A 33 -11.48 -19.99 1.26
CA LEU A 33 -10.24 -20.10 2.04
C LEU A 33 -9.99 -18.84 2.89
N VAL A 34 -10.11 -17.66 2.30
CA VAL A 34 -9.78 -16.39 2.98
C VAL A 34 -10.74 -16.10 4.14
N PRO A 35 -12.07 -16.13 4.00
CA PRO A 35 -12.96 -15.93 5.13
C PRO A 35 -12.81 -16.99 6.22
N THR A 36 -12.63 -18.27 5.82
CA THR A 36 -12.47 -19.36 6.79
C THR A 36 -11.21 -19.18 7.63
N THR A 37 -10.07 -18.89 7.00
CA THR A 37 -8.82 -18.64 7.74
C THR A 37 -8.90 -17.37 8.60
N MET A 38 -9.63 -16.35 8.15
CA MET A 38 -9.87 -15.13 8.92
C MET A 38 -10.69 -15.43 10.20
N VAL A 39 -11.76 -16.21 10.08
CA VAL A 39 -12.58 -16.63 11.25
C VAL A 39 -11.77 -17.47 12.21
N LEU A 40 -10.99 -18.44 11.71
CA LEU A 40 -10.08 -19.25 12.54
C LEU A 40 -9.03 -18.40 13.25
N CYS A 41 -8.46 -17.41 12.57
CA CYS A 41 -7.50 -16.48 13.16
C CYS A 41 -8.12 -15.66 14.29
N ILE A 42 -9.34 -15.14 14.09
CA ILE A 42 -10.11 -14.43 15.14
C ILE A 42 -10.41 -15.36 16.34
N ALA A 43 -10.79 -16.60 16.07
CA ALA A 43 -11.03 -17.59 17.14
C ALA A 43 -9.74 -17.90 17.92
N ALA A 44 -8.61 -18.10 17.23
CA ALA A 44 -7.31 -18.34 17.86
C ALA A 44 -6.88 -17.16 18.75
N LEU A 45 -7.08 -15.92 18.29
CA LEU A 45 -6.79 -14.71 19.07
C LEU A 45 -7.63 -14.58 20.34
N ASN A 46 -8.83 -15.18 20.39
CA ASN A 46 -9.67 -15.17 21.58
C ASN A 46 -9.34 -16.32 22.57
N THR A 47 -8.63 -17.36 22.12
CA THR A 47 -8.30 -18.56 22.91
C THR A 47 -6.83 -18.64 23.33
N GLN A 48 -6.12 -17.53 23.30
CA GLN A 48 -4.67 -17.42 23.51
C GLN A 48 -4.11 -18.32 24.62
N GLY A 49 -3.05 -19.04 24.29
CA GLY A 49 -2.22 -19.81 25.22
C GLY A 49 -2.70 -21.22 25.51
N LYS A 50 -3.89 -21.64 25.07
CA LYS A 50 -4.39 -23.01 25.34
C LYS A 50 -3.76 -24.06 24.42
N HIS A 51 -3.44 -23.68 23.16
CA HIS A 51 -2.90 -24.62 22.16
C HIS A 51 -1.88 -23.91 21.24
N PRO A 52 -0.65 -23.67 21.69
CA PRO A 52 0.32 -22.84 20.95
C PRO A 52 0.66 -23.38 19.57
N VAL A 53 0.71 -24.70 19.38
CA VAL A 53 0.97 -25.32 18.07
C VAL A 53 -0.19 -25.09 17.10
N LEU A 54 -1.42 -25.22 17.57
CA LEU A 54 -2.62 -24.98 16.74
C LEU A 54 -2.72 -23.51 16.34
N GLU A 55 -2.43 -22.58 17.24
CA GLU A 55 -2.41 -21.15 16.98
C GLU A 55 -1.37 -20.81 15.91
N MET A 56 -0.16 -21.36 16.02
CA MET A 56 0.90 -21.18 15.02
C MET A 56 0.49 -21.69 13.63
N LEU A 57 -0.17 -22.85 13.56
CA LEU A 57 -0.68 -23.40 12.30
C LEU A 57 -1.77 -22.50 11.68
N ILE A 58 -2.67 -21.96 12.48
CA ILE A 58 -3.72 -21.03 12.04
C ILE A 58 -3.09 -19.74 11.49
N TYR A 59 -2.06 -19.18 12.16
CA TYR A 59 -1.37 -17.99 11.67
C TYR A 59 -0.62 -18.25 10.35
N LEU A 60 0.04 -19.38 10.22
CA LEU A 60 0.68 -19.79 8.96
C LEU A 60 -0.35 -19.97 7.83
N ALA A 61 -1.49 -20.60 8.12
CA ALA A 61 -2.57 -20.75 7.17
C ALA A 61 -3.17 -19.40 6.74
N SER A 62 -3.31 -18.44 7.66
CA SER A 62 -3.79 -17.10 7.33
C SER A 62 -2.78 -16.31 6.48
N ALA A 63 -1.49 -16.43 6.76
CA ALA A 63 -0.44 -15.84 5.94
C ALA A 63 -0.42 -16.41 4.52
N TYR A 64 -0.58 -17.74 4.39
CA TYR A 64 -0.73 -18.41 3.10
C TYR A 64 -1.99 -17.95 2.35
N ALA A 65 -3.15 -17.86 3.03
CA ALA A 65 -4.39 -17.38 2.43
C ALA A 65 -4.26 -15.93 1.92
N LEU A 66 -3.55 -15.07 2.64
CA LEU A 66 -3.25 -13.71 2.21
C LEU A 66 -2.36 -13.70 0.95
N ALA A 67 -1.31 -14.51 0.91
CA ALA A 67 -0.44 -14.63 -0.25
C ALA A 67 -1.20 -15.13 -1.49
N VAL A 68 -2.10 -16.12 -1.32
CA VAL A 68 -2.99 -16.65 -2.37
C VAL A 68 -3.99 -15.58 -2.83
N LEU A 69 -4.55 -14.79 -1.91
CA LEU A 69 -5.44 -13.68 -2.23
C LEU A 69 -4.72 -12.65 -3.12
N VAL A 70 -3.50 -12.26 -2.75
CA VAL A 70 -2.70 -11.31 -3.53
C VAL A 70 -2.37 -11.86 -4.91
N ALA A 71 -1.93 -13.11 -4.99
CA ALA A 71 -1.61 -13.77 -6.26
C ALA A 71 -2.85 -13.96 -7.16
N GLY A 72 -4.01 -14.27 -6.55
CA GLY A 72 -5.26 -14.54 -7.24
C GLY A 72 -6.14 -13.32 -7.57
N LEU A 73 -5.72 -12.10 -7.20
CA LEU A 73 -6.53 -10.90 -7.40
C LEU A 73 -6.96 -10.68 -8.86
N GLY A 74 -6.10 -11.00 -9.83
CA GLY A 74 -6.44 -10.92 -11.26
C GLY A 74 -7.63 -11.82 -11.62
N SER A 75 -7.58 -13.07 -11.20
CA SER A 75 -8.64 -14.06 -11.46
C SER A 75 -9.94 -13.75 -10.71
N ILE A 76 -9.84 -13.21 -9.48
CA ILE A 76 -10.99 -12.78 -8.69
C ILE A 76 -11.69 -11.58 -9.34
N THR A 77 -10.93 -10.59 -9.79
CA THR A 77 -11.50 -9.40 -10.47
C THR A 77 -12.17 -9.76 -11.79
N GLU A 78 -11.61 -10.69 -12.54
CA GLU A 78 -12.25 -11.23 -13.77
C GLU A 78 -13.50 -12.05 -13.47
N ALA A 79 -13.48 -12.88 -12.42
CA ALA A 79 -14.66 -13.65 -12.01
C ALA A 79 -15.77 -12.74 -11.49
N ALA A 80 -15.42 -11.74 -10.67
CA ALA A 80 -16.38 -10.73 -10.20
C ALA A 80 -16.95 -9.90 -11.35
N ALA A 81 -16.13 -9.51 -12.32
CA ALA A 81 -16.58 -8.80 -13.52
C ALA A 81 -17.59 -9.65 -14.31
N ARG A 82 -17.31 -10.94 -14.52
CA ARG A 82 -18.25 -11.87 -15.21
C ARG A 82 -19.58 -12.00 -14.48
N LEU A 83 -19.56 -12.11 -13.15
CA LEU A 83 -20.78 -12.18 -12.33
C LEU A 83 -21.58 -10.86 -12.36
N LEU A 84 -20.88 -9.73 -12.42
CA LEU A 84 -21.48 -8.41 -12.44
C LEU A 84 -22.09 -8.06 -13.82
N HIS A 85 -21.57 -8.61 -14.93
CA HIS A 85 -22.01 -8.31 -16.29
C HIS A 85 -23.52 -8.53 -16.54
N GLY A 86 -24.16 -9.44 -15.79
CA GLY A 86 -25.61 -9.70 -15.85
C GLY A 86 -26.46 -8.94 -14.82
N SER A 87 -25.84 -8.19 -13.90
CA SER A 87 -26.52 -7.60 -12.74
C SER A 87 -27.17 -6.24 -13.06
N ARG A 88 -28.20 -5.85 -12.23
CA ARG A 88 -28.77 -4.50 -12.26
C ARG A 88 -27.73 -3.40 -12.06
N VAL A 89 -26.69 -3.68 -11.26
CA VAL A 89 -25.57 -2.76 -10.99
C VAL A 89 -24.79 -2.48 -12.27
N TYR A 90 -24.53 -3.49 -13.10
CA TYR A 90 -23.84 -3.29 -14.38
C TYR A 90 -24.64 -2.44 -15.36
N ARG A 91 -25.97 -2.65 -15.45
CA ARG A 91 -26.85 -1.79 -16.26
C ARG A 91 -26.87 -0.35 -15.78
N TRP A 92 -26.89 -0.12 -14.48
CA TRP A 92 -26.81 1.23 -13.89
C TRP A 92 -25.44 1.89 -14.15
N THR A 93 -24.33 1.13 -14.10
CA THR A 93 -23.00 1.67 -14.43
C THR A 93 -22.84 2.03 -15.90
N GLN A 94 -23.52 1.34 -16.80
CA GLN A 94 -23.55 1.67 -18.23
C GLN A 94 -24.37 2.93 -18.53
N SER A 95 -25.44 3.18 -17.79
CA SER A 95 -26.27 4.37 -17.95
C SER A 95 -25.65 5.64 -17.36
N ASN A 96 -24.73 5.49 -16.41
CA ASN A 96 -24.07 6.62 -15.74
C ASN A 96 -22.70 6.90 -16.38
N THR A 97 -22.53 8.09 -16.99
CA THR A 97 -21.31 8.48 -17.73
C THR A 97 -20.06 8.40 -16.85
N ILE A 98 -20.14 8.82 -15.58
CA ILE A 98 -19.02 8.78 -14.64
C ILE A 98 -18.64 7.35 -14.31
N ALA A 99 -19.61 6.47 -14.04
CA ALA A 99 -19.38 5.07 -13.73
C ALA A 99 -18.80 4.32 -14.93
N ARG A 100 -19.25 4.62 -16.14
CA ARG A 100 -18.73 4.08 -17.39
C ARG A 100 -17.26 4.49 -17.59
N LEU A 101 -16.93 5.78 -17.45
CA LEU A 101 -15.55 6.27 -17.54
C LEU A 101 -14.65 5.65 -16.48
N PHE A 102 -15.15 5.46 -15.25
CA PHE A 102 -14.40 4.80 -14.18
C PHE A 102 -14.06 3.34 -14.50
N ILE A 103 -14.93 2.62 -15.21
CA ILE A 103 -14.71 1.22 -15.58
C ILE A 103 -13.83 1.11 -16.83
N SER A 104 -14.06 1.93 -17.86
CA SER A 104 -13.43 1.82 -19.17
C SER A 104 -12.10 2.57 -19.27
N ASP A 105 -11.97 3.73 -18.62
CA ASP A 105 -10.79 4.57 -18.72
C ASP A 105 -9.88 4.45 -17.48
N PHE A 106 -8.72 3.84 -17.74
CA PHE A 106 -7.71 3.63 -16.70
C PHE A 106 -7.03 4.94 -16.27
N ARG A 107 -6.91 5.93 -17.16
CA ARG A 107 -6.36 7.26 -16.84
C ARG A 107 -7.32 8.02 -15.93
N PHE A 108 -8.61 8.04 -16.26
CA PHE A 108 -9.64 8.65 -15.43
C PHE A 108 -9.68 8.08 -14.01
N ARG A 109 -9.55 6.73 -13.89
CA ARG A 109 -9.44 6.05 -12.58
C ARG A 109 -8.20 6.48 -11.81
N GLY A 110 -7.07 6.65 -12.50
CA GLY A 110 -5.83 7.15 -11.92
C GLY A 110 -5.97 8.58 -11.38
N GLU A 111 -6.60 9.44 -12.17
CA GLU A 111 -6.86 10.84 -11.82
C GLU A 111 -7.82 10.96 -10.63
N LEU A 112 -8.95 10.26 -10.67
CA LEU A 112 -9.91 10.23 -9.56
C LEU A 112 -9.25 9.72 -8.26
N SER A 113 -8.42 8.68 -8.35
CA SER A 113 -7.65 8.16 -7.21
C SER A 113 -6.65 9.17 -6.63
N LEU A 114 -6.12 10.09 -7.46
CA LEU A 114 -5.27 11.20 -7.00
C LEU A 114 -6.03 12.18 -6.11
N TYR A 115 -7.21 12.63 -6.56
CA TYR A 115 -8.07 13.53 -5.80
C TYR A 115 -8.64 12.88 -4.54
N GLN A 116 -9.12 11.64 -4.67
CA GLN A 116 -9.58 10.86 -3.53
C GLN A 116 -8.49 10.71 -2.47
N GLY A 117 -7.27 10.39 -2.90
CA GLY A 117 -6.12 10.28 -1.99
C GLY A 117 -5.81 11.59 -1.29
N LEU A 118 -5.88 12.74 -1.99
CA LEU A 118 -5.69 14.07 -1.40
C LEU A 118 -6.78 14.36 -0.36
N ALA A 119 -8.05 14.13 -0.69
CA ALA A 119 -9.17 14.37 0.22
C ALA A 119 -9.05 13.53 1.50
N VAL A 120 -8.75 12.23 1.36
CA VAL A 120 -8.56 11.33 2.50
C VAL A 120 -7.39 11.77 3.37
N SER A 121 -6.22 12.09 2.78
CA SER A 121 -5.06 12.54 3.56
C SER A 121 -5.33 13.85 4.31
N THR A 122 -6.05 14.79 3.68
CA THR A 122 -6.43 16.06 4.31
C THR A 122 -7.39 15.81 5.48
N LEU A 123 -8.39 14.94 5.29
CA LEU A 123 -9.35 14.59 6.34
C LEU A 123 -8.63 13.96 7.56
N PHE A 124 -7.72 13.01 7.32
CA PHE A 124 -6.93 12.40 8.39
C PHE A 124 -5.99 13.40 9.07
N ALA A 125 -5.36 14.31 8.33
CA ALA A 125 -4.52 15.36 8.89
C ALA A 125 -5.30 16.26 9.85
N VAL A 126 -6.49 16.72 9.42
CA VAL A 126 -7.38 17.54 10.26
C VAL A 126 -7.84 16.76 11.48
N PHE A 127 -8.33 15.53 11.29
CA PHE A 127 -8.80 14.69 12.39
C PHE A 127 -7.71 14.44 13.43
N LYS A 128 -6.51 14.04 13.00
CA LYS A 128 -5.38 13.79 13.90
C LYS A 128 -4.84 15.08 14.53
N GLY A 129 -4.85 16.21 13.80
CA GLY A 129 -4.49 17.51 14.35
C GLY A 129 -5.44 17.96 15.45
N VAL A 130 -6.74 17.86 15.24
CA VAL A 130 -7.75 18.20 16.26
C VAL A 130 -7.61 17.27 17.48
N THR A 131 -7.46 15.96 17.27
CA THR A 131 -7.28 15.02 18.39
C THR A 131 -5.97 15.26 19.14
N ALA A 132 -4.89 15.64 18.46
CA ALA A 132 -3.62 15.99 19.11
C ALA A 132 -3.76 17.18 20.07
N VAL A 133 -4.48 18.22 19.65
CA VAL A 133 -4.74 19.41 20.48
C VAL A 133 -5.65 19.08 21.64
N LEU A 134 -6.73 18.33 21.42
CA LEU A 134 -7.70 17.95 22.46
C LEU A 134 -7.08 17.09 23.55
N TYR A 135 -6.28 16.10 23.16
CA TYR A 135 -5.64 15.16 24.09
C TYR A 135 -4.24 15.59 24.55
N ARG A 136 -3.73 16.75 24.07
CA ARG A 136 -2.37 17.25 24.35
C ARG A 136 -1.28 16.19 24.18
N SER A 137 -1.43 15.33 23.18
CA SER A 137 -0.55 14.20 22.92
C SER A 137 0.49 14.56 21.86
N ALA A 138 1.77 14.53 22.22
CA ALA A 138 2.88 14.73 21.30
C ALA A 138 2.88 13.66 20.18
N TRP A 139 2.53 12.42 20.50
CA TRP A 139 2.38 11.32 19.53
C TRP A 139 1.33 11.63 18.46
N LEU A 140 0.12 12.03 18.87
CA LEU A 140 -0.93 12.40 17.92
C LEU A 140 -0.52 13.61 17.08
N GLY A 141 0.26 14.52 17.64
CA GLY A 141 0.85 15.67 16.94
C GLY A 141 1.83 15.22 15.86
N ALA A 142 2.74 14.31 16.16
CA ALA A 142 3.68 13.73 15.19
C ALA A 142 2.95 13.02 14.05
N VAL A 143 1.92 12.23 14.37
CA VAL A 143 1.07 11.56 13.38
C VAL A 143 0.33 12.59 12.50
N ALA A 144 -0.16 13.70 13.08
CA ALA A 144 -0.81 14.77 12.30
C ALA A 144 0.17 15.42 11.31
N VAL A 145 1.41 15.73 11.75
CA VAL A 145 2.47 16.27 10.87
C VAL A 145 2.79 15.30 9.73
N TYR A 146 2.85 14.00 10.01
CA TYR A 146 3.02 12.98 8.98
C TYR A 146 1.91 13.04 7.92
N TYR A 147 0.62 13.07 8.33
CA TYR A 147 -0.50 13.15 7.40
C TYR A 147 -0.56 14.48 6.64
N ILE A 148 -0.17 15.60 7.26
CA ILE A 148 -0.02 16.89 6.58
C ILE A 148 1.03 16.79 5.48
N SER A 149 2.22 16.25 5.78
CA SER A 149 3.31 16.07 4.82
C SER A 149 2.89 15.17 3.66
N PHE A 150 2.13 14.12 3.96
CA PHE A 150 1.52 13.24 2.96
C PHE A 150 0.51 13.98 2.07
N GLY A 151 -0.33 14.82 2.67
CA GLY A 151 -1.30 15.67 1.96
C GLY A 151 -0.61 16.69 1.05
N VAL A 152 0.44 17.35 1.53
CA VAL A 152 1.26 18.28 0.73
C VAL A 152 1.88 17.57 -0.48
N THR A 153 2.45 16.39 -0.27
CA THR A 153 3.03 15.58 -1.36
C THR A 153 1.97 15.25 -2.42
N ARG A 154 0.74 14.87 -2.01
CA ARG A 154 -0.39 14.62 -2.93
C ARG A 154 -0.84 15.89 -3.64
N LEU A 155 -0.90 17.02 -2.94
CA LEU A 155 -1.25 18.31 -3.54
C LEU A 155 -0.28 18.69 -4.65
N LEU A 156 1.02 18.51 -4.43
CA LEU A 156 2.06 18.78 -5.43
C LEU A 156 1.94 17.84 -6.64
N LEU A 157 1.61 16.56 -6.44
CA LEU A 157 1.29 15.65 -7.54
C LEU A 157 0.08 16.10 -8.37
N VAL A 158 -1.01 16.51 -7.69
CA VAL A 158 -2.21 17.04 -8.37
C VAL A 158 -1.88 18.31 -9.16
N ARG A 159 -1.11 19.23 -8.57
CA ARG A 159 -0.65 20.46 -9.28
C ARG A 159 0.23 20.12 -10.48
N SER A 160 1.16 19.18 -10.33
CA SER A 160 2.02 18.74 -11.42
C SER A 160 1.22 18.08 -12.55
N TRP A 161 0.23 17.25 -12.22
CA TRP A 161 -0.69 16.64 -13.15
C TRP A 161 -1.49 17.69 -13.93
N ARG A 162 -2.15 18.62 -13.23
CA ARG A 162 -2.92 19.71 -13.87
C ARG A 162 -2.04 20.59 -14.77
N ALA A 163 -0.83 20.89 -14.32
CA ALA A 163 0.10 21.69 -15.11
C ALA A 163 0.59 20.95 -16.37
N SER A 164 0.76 19.63 -16.30
CA SER A 164 1.13 18.82 -17.46
C SER A 164 0.04 18.78 -18.52
N GLN A 165 -1.24 18.71 -18.09
CA GLN A 165 -2.38 18.66 -19.02
C GLN A 165 -2.57 19.96 -19.84
N LYS A 166 -2.04 21.11 -19.37
CA LYS A 166 -2.10 22.39 -20.07
C LYS A 166 -1.06 22.51 -21.19
N LEU A 167 -0.08 21.62 -21.25
CA LEU A 167 0.98 21.63 -22.25
C LEU A 167 0.51 20.91 -23.52
N GLY A 168 0.63 21.58 -24.68
CA GLY A 168 0.22 21.04 -25.97
C GLY A 168 1.16 19.96 -26.52
N SER A 169 2.45 19.98 -26.16
CA SER A 169 3.43 19.01 -26.62
C SER A 169 3.50 17.78 -25.72
N GLU A 170 3.59 16.58 -26.29
CA GLU A 170 3.71 15.34 -25.52
C GLU A 170 5.01 15.29 -24.71
N ASP A 171 6.12 15.74 -25.28
CA ASP A 171 7.41 15.77 -24.61
C ASP A 171 7.43 16.76 -23.44
N GLY A 172 6.87 17.96 -23.63
CA GLY A 172 6.72 18.93 -22.53
C GLY A 172 5.86 18.40 -21.39
N ARG A 173 4.75 17.73 -21.72
CA ARG A 173 3.86 17.08 -20.74
C ARG A 173 4.61 16.01 -19.95
N ARG A 174 5.33 15.12 -20.64
CA ARG A 174 6.10 14.04 -20.04
C ARG A 174 7.24 14.57 -19.16
N ALA A 175 7.98 15.59 -19.62
CA ALA A 175 9.02 16.23 -18.83
C ALA A 175 8.46 16.84 -17.53
N ARG A 176 7.31 17.52 -17.60
CA ARG A 176 6.63 18.09 -16.43
C ARG A 176 6.18 17.02 -15.43
N GLU A 177 5.61 15.91 -15.92
CA GLU A 177 5.21 14.78 -15.10
C GLU A 177 6.41 14.12 -14.41
N LEU A 178 7.54 13.94 -15.10
CA LEU A 178 8.77 13.39 -14.53
C LEU A 178 9.35 14.28 -13.42
N ARG A 179 9.36 15.61 -13.63
CA ARG A 179 9.80 16.55 -12.59
C ARG A 179 8.90 16.47 -11.35
N GLY A 180 7.58 16.42 -11.54
CA GLY A 180 6.62 16.24 -10.44
C GLY A 180 6.79 14.91 -9.70
N SER A 181 7.04 13.83 -10.43
CA SER A 181 7.33 12.51 -9.85
C SER A 181 8.62 12.53 -9.03
N ARG A 182 9.69 13.17 -9.52
CA ARG A 182 10.94 13.34 -8.79
C ARG A 182 10.76 14.15 -7.51
N GLN A 183 10.04 15.27 -7.56
CA GLN A 183 9.71 16.07 -6.40
C GLN A 183 8.92 15.26 -5.36
N CYS A 184 7.96 14.45 -5.80
CA CYS A 184 7.23 13.51 -4.94
C CYS A 184 8.18 12.55 -4.23
N GLY A 185 9.13 11.94 -4.94
CA GLY A 185 10.13 11.05 -4.36
C GLY A 185 10.99 11.73 -3.29
N CYS A 186 11.45 12.96 -3.54
CA CYS A 186 12.21 13.73 -2.55
C CYS A 186 11.37 14.05 -1.30
N LEU A 187 10.10 14.42 -1.48
CA LEU A 187 9.21 14.65 -0.34
C LEU A 187 8.89 13.36 0.42
N MET A 188 8.79 12.22 -0.27
CA MET A 188 8.65 10.92 0.40
C MET A 188 9.84 10.61 1.30
N LEU A 189 11.07 11.01 0.97
CA LEU A 189 12.22 10.90 1.88
C LEU A 189 12.05 11.75 3.16
N ALA A 190 11.52 12.96 3.02
CA ALA A 190 11.24 13.82 4.18
C ALA A 190 10.11 13.23 5.06
N VAL A 191 9.06 12.69 4.44
CA VAL A 191 7.97 11.99 5.15
C VAL A 191 8.51 10.74 5.85
N HIS A 192 9.41 9.99 5.18
CA HIS A 192 10.06 8.81 5.73
C HIS A 192 10.88 9.11 6.98
N SER A 193 11.64 10.23 7.03
CA SER A 193 12.37 10.61 8.23
C SER A 193 11.45 10.89 9.43
N GLY A 194 10.28 11.50 9.17
CA GLY A 194 9.23 11.68 10.19
C GLY A 194 8.68 10.34 10.70
N MET A 195 8.45 9.38 9.80
CA MET A 195 7.98 8.05 10.16
C MET A 195 9.03 7.28 10.98
N MET A 196 10.32 7.38 10.64
CA MET A 196 11.39 6.81 11.46
C MET A 196 11.38 7.38 12.89
N GLY A 197 11.21 8.70 13.05
CA GLY A 197 11.09 9.33 14.37
C GLY A 197 9.90 8.78 15.15
N MET A 198 8.74 8.62 14.51
CA MET A 198 7.57 8.00 15.13
C MET A 198 7.81 6.54 15.52
N ALA A 199 8.46 5.75 14.67
CA ALA A 199 8.78 4.36 14.97
C ALA A 199 9.72 4.24 16.18
N VAL A 200 10.76 5.06 16.25
CA VAL A 200 11.68 5.11 17.40
C VAL A 200 10.95 5.51 18.68
N GLN A 201 10.07 6.52 18.62
CA GLN A 201 9.26 6.92 19.77
C GLN A 201 8.36 5.79 20.25
N LEU A 202 7.70 5.08 19.34
CA LEU A 202 6.81 3.96 19.65
C LEU A 202 7.55 2.78 20.31
N ILE A 203 8.79 2.51 19.91
CA ILE A 203 9.65 1.47 20.49
C ILE A 203 10.05 1.84 21.94
N ASN A 204 10.20 3.13 22.23
CA ASN A 204 10.65 3.64 23.53
C ASN A 204 9.50 4.00 24.49
N GLU A 205 8.26 4.14 24.00
CA GLU A 205 7.12 4.47 24.83
C GLU A 205 6.61 3.26 25.63
N GLU A 206 6.51 3.41 26.95
CA GLU A 206 5.91 2.42 27.85
C GLU A 206 4.37 2.52 27.87
N HIS A 207 3.80 3.63 27.38
CA HIS A 207 2.35 3.88 27.42
C HIS A 207 1.62 3.11 26.33
N ILE A 208 0.84 2.13 26.77
CA ILE A 208 0.08 1.24 25.89
C ILE A 208 -1.28 1.88 25.59
N ILE A 209 -1.52 2.21 24.33
CA ILE A 209 -2.87 2.54 23.87
C ILE A 209 -3.61 1.24 23.61
N VAL A 210 -4.44 0.82 24.57
CA VAL A 210 -5.25 -0.40 24.43
C VAL A 210 -6.48 -0.10 23.57
N TYR A 211 -6.50 -0.65 22.37
CA TYR A 211 -7.67 -0.57 21.49
C TYR A 211 -8.70 -1.66 21.84
N PRO A 212 -10.02 -1.37 21.72
CA PRO A 212 -11.05 -2.42 21.80
C PRO A 212 -10.80 -3.51 20.75
N GLY A 213 -10.95 -4.78 21.11
CA GLY A 213 -10.63 -5.92 20.22
C GLY A 213 -11.37 -5.87 18.88
N SER A 214 -12.64 -5.46 18.86
CA SER A 214 -13.43 -5.30 17.62
C SER A 214 -12.83 -4.30 16.65
N VAL A 215 -12.26 -3.20 17.16
CA VAL A 215 -11.58 -2.17 16.33
C VAL A 215 -10.33 -2.73 15.69
N ILE A 216 -9.58 -3.58 16.38
CA ILE A 216 -8.36 -4.21 15.84
C ILE A 216 -8.70 -5.11 14.64
N TYR A 217 -9.76 -5.94 14.75
CA TYR A 217 -10.16 -6.83 13.65
C TYR A 217 -10.60 -6.06 12.39
N ILE A 218 -11.38 -4.99 12.57
CA ILE A 218 -11.80 -4.12 11.46
C ILE A 218 -10.57 -3.44 10.84
N THR A 219 -9.67 -2.93 11.67
CA THR A 219 -8.43 -2.28 11.21
C THR A 219 -7.52 -3.27 10.49
N ALA A 220 -7.45 -4.53 10.96
CA ALA A 220 -6.70 -5.59 10.30
C ALA A 220 -7.24 -5.87 8.90
N ALA A 221 -8.54 -6.13 8.76
CA ALA A 221 -9.17 -6.36 7.46
C ALA A 221 -8.93 -5.18 6.50
N TYR A 222 -9.08 -3.95 6.99
CA TYR A 222 -8.85 -2.74 6.22
C TYR A 222 -7.37 -2.57 5.79
N SER A 223 -6.41 -2.79 6.69
CA SER A 223 -4.98 -2.65 6.41
C SER A 223 -4.50 -3.67 5.39
N PHE A 224 -4.92 -4.93 5.50
CA PHE A 224 -4.61 -5.96 4.52
C PHE A 224 -5.25 -5.69 3.16
N TYR A 225 -6.49 -5.21 3.13
CA TYR A 225 -7.15 -4.77 1.90
C TYR A 225 -6.37 -3.63 1.24
N LEU A 226 -5.98 -2.60 1.99
CA LEU A 226 -5.20 -1.47 1.47
C LEU A 226 -3.83 -1.91 0.95
N LEU A 227 -3.11 -2.76 1.70
CA LEU A 227 -1.80 -3.27 1.29
C LEU A 227 -1.91 -4.05 -0.02
N THR A 228 -2.85 -4.97 -0.10
CA THR A 228 -3.11 -5.79 -1.27
C THR A 228 -3.46 -4.92 -2.48
N LEU A 229 -4.40 -4.00 -2.32
CA LEU A 229 -4.82 -3.09 -3.38
C LEU A 229 -3.67 -2.18 -3.84
N SER A 230 -2.84 -1.70 -2.92
CA SER A 230 -1.72 -0.81 -3.25
C SER A 230 -0.61 -1.54 -3.99
N ILE A 231 -0.28 -2.79 -3.62
CA ILE A 231 0.69 -3.62 -4.35
C ILE A 231 0.22 -3.88 -5.78
N VAL A 232 -1.03 -4.31 -5.95
CA VAL A 232 -1.61 -4.55 -7.28
C VAL A 232 -1.61 -3.29 -8.14
N ASN A 233 -2.02 -2.18 -7.57
CA ASN A 233 -2.01 -0.90 -8.26
C ASN A 233 -0.58 -0.46 -8.59
N LEU A 234 0.38 -0.62 -7.69
CA LEU A 234 1.78 -0.27 -7.92
C LEU A 234 2.35 -1.03 -9.13
N VAL A 235 2.11 -2.35 -9.20
CA VAL A 235 2.55 -3.20 -10.31
C VAL A 235 1.83 -2.83 -11.60
N LYS A 236 0.52 -2.67 -11.58
CA LYS A 236 -0.31 -2.37 -12.75
C LYS A 236 -0.01 -0.99 -13.33
N PHE A 237 0.17 0.03 -12.48
CA PHE A 237 0.46 1.39 -12.90
C PHE A 237 1.91 1.61 -13.35
N ARG A 238 2.84 0.70 -13.04
CA ARG A 238 4.20 0.72 -13.64
C ARG A 238 4.19 0.57 -15.16
N ARG A 239 3.15 -0.07 -15.70
CA ARG A 239 2.95 -0.25 -17.15
C ARG A 239 2.33 0.97 -17.84
N LEU A 240 1.79 1.93 -17.08
CA LEU A 240 1.30 3.20 -17.62
C LEU A 240 2.46 4.16 -17.90
N ASN A 241 2.35 4.84 -19.03
CA ASN A 241 3.32 5.85 -19.43
C ASN A 241 3.16 7.20 -18.69
N SER A 242 2.46 7.25 -17.54
CA SER A 242 2.33 8.47 -16.73
C SER A 242 3.14 8.39 -15.44
N PRO A 243 4.23 9.15 -15.34
CA PRO A 243 5.08 9.19 -14.15
C PRO A 243 4.35 9.65 -12.88
N VAL A 244 3.48 10.67 -12.98
CA VAL A 244 2.72 11.22 -11.85
C VAL A 244 1.74 10.18 -11.29
N LEU A 245 1.03 9.46 -12.16
CA LEU A 245 0.11 8.41 -11.70
C LEU A 245 0.86 7.25 -11.04
N SER A 246 2.04 6.89 -11.57
CA SER A 246 2.91 5.88 -10.96
C SER A 246 3.40 6.32 -9.57
N ALA A 247 3.84 7.58 -9.41
CA ALA A 247 4.26 8.15 -8.14
C ALA A 247 3.10 8.20 -7.12
N SER A 248 1.88 8.53 -7.57
CA SER A 248 0.69 8.49 -6.70
C SER A 248 0.41 7.10 -6.15
N LYS A 249 0.61 6.04 -6.95
CA LYS A 249 0.42 4.66 -6.48
C LYS A 249 1.51 4.21 -5.51
N ALA A 250 2.74 4.67 -5.71
CA ALA A 250 3.81 4.46 -4.76
C ALA A 250 3.52 5.16 -3.41
N LEU A 251 2.97 6.36 -3.45
CA LEU A 251 2.53 7.06 -2.26
C LEU A 251 1.39 6.33 -1.54
N ASN A 252 0.44 5.73 -2.28
CA ASN A 252 -0.59 4.88 -1.69
C ASN A 252 0.00 3.62 -1.04
N PHE A 253 1.04 3.06 -1.62
CA PHE A 253 1.76 1.92 -1.05
C PHE A 253 2.46 2.29 0.26
N ALA A 254 3.14 3.44 0.33
CA ALA A 254 3.71 3.95 1.57
C ALA A 254 2.64 4.13 2.68
N GLY A 255 1.48 4.72 2.35
CA GLY A 255 0.35 4.82 3.29
C GLY A 255 -0.20 3.47 3.75
N ALA A 256 -0.19 2.46 2.89
CA ALA A 256 -0.60 1.10 3.26
C ALA A 256 0.42 0.43 4.18
N LEU A 257 1.72 0.63 3.96
CA LEU A 257 2.78 0.15 4.85
C LEU A 257 2.64 0.77 6.25
N MET A 258 2.38 2.07 6.34
CA MET A 258 2.12 2.74 7.62
C MET A 258 0.86 2.20 8.31
N SER A 259 -0.18 1.85 7.56
CA SER A 259 -1.38 1.20 8.12
C SER A 259 -1.08 -0.17 8.73
N VAL A 260 -0.21 -0.96 8.09
CA VAL A 260 0.23 -2.26 8.60
C VAL A 260 1.08 -2.10 9.88
N PHE A 261 1.98 -1.11 9.91
CA PHE A 261 2.76 -0.82 11.11
C PHE A 261 1.89 -0.40 12.29
N ASN A 262 0.91 0.48 12.06
CA ASN A 262 -0.06 0.86 13.09
C ASN A 262 -0.91 -0.32 13.57
N LEU A 263 -1.29 -1.21 12.67
CA LEU A 263 -2.02 -2.44 13.02
C LEU A 263 -1.17 -3.36 13.89
N GLU A 264 0.08 -3.59 13.51
CA GLU A 264 1.01 -4.42 14.26
C GLU A 264 1.17 -3.90 15.68
N ASN A 265 1.41 -2.59 15.84
CA ASN A 265 1.49 -1.96 17.16
C ASN A 265 0.18 -2.12 17.97
N ALA A 266 -0.97 -1.96 17.35
CA ALA A 266 -2.26 -2.16 18.02
C ALA A 266 -2.47 -3.61 18.47
N MET A 267 -2.03 -4.57 17.63
CA MET A 267 -2.10 -6.00 17.96
C MET A 267 -1.16 -6.38 19.09
N THR A 268 0.10 -5.99 19.00
CA THR A 268 1.11 -6.30 20.03
C THR A 268 0.77 -5.65 21.37
N SER A 269 0.24 -4.42 21.36
CA SER A 269 -0.23 -3.73 22.56
C SER A 269 -1.43 -4.42 23.24
N ARG A 270 -2.29 -5.08 22.48
CA ARG A 270 -3.50 -5.72 23.01
C ARG A 270 -3.25 -7.17 23.42
N PHE A 271 -2.46 -7.91 22.64
CA PHE A 271 -2.36 -9.35 22.76
C PHE A 271 -1.06 -9.83 23.42
N SER A 272 -0.06 -8.96 23.60
CA SER A 272 1.18 -9.30 24.30
C SER A 272 1.30 -8.50 25.60
N THR A 273 1.54 -9.21 26.70
CA THR A 273 1.93 -8.65 27.99
C THR A 273 3.45 -8.48 28.12
N ASP A 274 4.19 -9.17 27.27
CA ASP A 274 5.66 -9.14 27.26
C ASP A 274 6.17 -7.87 26.56
N VAL A 275 6.85 -7.01 27.31
CA VAL A 275 7.40 -5.73 26.83
C VAL A 275 8.54 -5.97 25.84
N GLU A 276 9.39 -6.99 26.09
CA GLU A 276 10.52 -7.29 25.23
C GLU A 276 10.07 -7.82 23.88
N PHE A 277 9.11 -8.75 23.87
CA PHE A 277 8.49 -9.24 22.63
C PHE A 277 7.90 -8.10 21.80
N ARG A 278 7.15 -7.18 22.43
CA ARG A 278 6.59 -6.01 21.72
C ARG A 278 7.66 -5.13 21.11
N ARG A 279 8.74 -4.87 21.87
CA ARG A 279 9.88 -4.07 21.39
C ARG A 279 10.56 -4.72 20.18
N ILE A 280 10.77 -6.03 20.22
CA ILE A 280 11.36 -6.78 19.10
C ILE A 280 10.45 -6.71 17.88
N MET A 281 9.15 -6.95 18.03
CA MET A 281 8.18 -6.95 16.93
C MET A 281 8.04 -5.56 16.32
N ASN A 282 7.84 -4.53 17.12
CA ASN A 282 7.77 -3.14 16.65
C ASN A 282 9.04 -2.71 15.93
N THR A 283 10.22 -3.14 16.42
CA THR A 283 11.51 -2.86 15.76
C THR A 283 11.62 -3.58 14.42
N ALA A 284 11.30 -4.87 14.37
CA ALA A 284 11.43 -5.68 13.16
C ALA A 284 10.46 -5.20 12.06
N VAL A 285 9.20 -4.98 12.41
CA VAL A 285 8.17 -4.51 11.44
C VAL A 285 8.44 -3.06 11.07
N GLY A 286 8.76 -2.19 12.02
CA GLY A 286 9.10 -0.79 11.78
C GLY A 286 10.30 -0.65 10.84
N LEU A 287 11.38 -1.40 11.07
CA LEU A 287 12.55 -1.42 10.19
C LEU A 287 12.20 -1.90 8.79
N THR A 288 11.42 -2.98 8.68
CA THR A 288 10.99 -3.53 7.38
C THR A 288 10.18 -2.51 6.59
N VAL A 289 9.22 -1.85 7.23
CA VAL A 289 8.38 -0.81 6.61
C VAL A 289 9.24 0.38 6.19
N CYS A 290 10.15 0.84 7.04
CA CYS A 290 11.08 1.92 6.73
C CYS A 290 11.96 1.60 5.51
N LEU A 291 12.52 0.40 5.43
CA LEU A 291 13.34 -0.01 4.28
C LEU A 291 12.52 -0.09 2.98
N LEU A 292 11.28 -0.57 3.04
CA LEU A 292 10.40 -0.63 1.86
C LEU A 292 9.98 0.76 1.38
N GLU A 293 9.69 1.68 2.29
CA GLU A 293 9.37 3.07 1.93
C GLU A 293 10.58 3.78 1.32
N LEU A 294 11.75 3.65 1.95
CA LEU A 294 13.00 4.21 1.45
C LEU A 294 13.31 3.69 0.05
N ALA A 295 13.25 2.38 -0.15
CA ALA A 295 13.46 1.75 -1.46
C ALA A 295 12.47 2.28 -2.51
N THR A 296 11.21 2.49 -2.13
CA THR A 296 10.17 3.02 -3.01
C THR A 296 10.46 4.47 -3.40
N ALA A 297 10.85 5.32 -2.45
CA ALA A 297 11.18 6.72 -2.68
C ALA A 297 12.41 6.86 -3.59
N VAL A 298 13.50 6.13 -3.29
CA VAL A 298 14.72 6.10 -4.09
C VAL A 298 14.44 5.60 -5.51
N PHE A 299 13.64 4.54 -5.65
CA PHE A 299 13.25 4.02 -6.95
C PHE A 299 12.54 5.08 -7.82
N ILE A 300 11.61 5.84 -7.24
CA ILE A 300 10.91 6.91 -7.97
C ILE A 300 11.88 8.00 -8.40
N ILE A 301 12.77 8.44 -7.51
CA ILE A 301 13.75 9.49 -7.82
C ILE A 301 14.67 9.05 -8.96
N VAL A 302 15.29 7.88 -8.83
CA VAL A 302 16.25 7.36 -9.82
C VAL A 302 15.58 7.16 -11.18
N ARG A 303 14.40 6.53 -11.21
CA ARG A 303 13.64 6.31 -12.43
C ARG A 303 13.27 7.61 -13.13
N SER A 304 12.80 8.60 -12.35
CA SER A 304 12.43 9.92 -12.90
C SER A 304 13.64 10.66 -13.44
N GLN A 305 14.77 10.63 -12.72
CA GLN A 305 16.02 11.27 -13.13
C GLN A 305 16.58 10.65 -14.42
N LEU A 306 16.68 9.33 -14.48
CA LEU A 306 17.17 8.63 -15.67
C LEU A 306 16.29 8.88 -16.90
N SER A 307 14.96 8.96 -16.70
CA SER A 307 14.04 9.25 -17.80
C SER A 307 14.14 10.69 -18.29
N LEU A 308 14.37 11.66 -17.39
CA LEU A 308 14.62 13.06 -17.76
C LEU A 308 15.90 13.20 -18.57
N LYS A 309 17.00 12.60 -18.09
CA LYS A 309 18.29 12.63 -18.79
C LYS A 309 18.20 12.08 -20.22
N LYS A 310 17.52 10.95 -20.41
CA LYS A 310 17.28 10.38 -21.76
C LYS A 310 16.47 11.28 -22.68
N MET A 311 15.55 12.09 -22.13
CA MET A 311 14.78 13.05 -22.94
C MET A 311 15.65 14.24 -23.34
N GLU A 312 16.50 14.75 -22.45
CA GLU A 312 17.43 15.84 -22.72
C GLU A 312 18.46 15.44 -23.79
N GLU A 313 19.04 14.25 -23.68
CA GLU A 313 19.96 13.70 -24.68
C GLU A 313 19.30 13.57 -26.07
N LYS A 314 18.03 13.13 -26.12
CA LYS A 314 17.30 13.03 -27.39
C LYS A 314 17.02 14.39 -28.03
N GLN A 315 16.77 15.42 -27.23
CA GLN A 315 16.55 16.79 -27.72
C GLN A 315 17.83 17.50 -28.18
N SER A 316 18.98 17.13 -27.63
CA SER A 316 20.28 17.66 -28.04
C SER A 316 20.81 17.06 -29.34
N CYS A 317 20.25 15.90 -29.77
CA CYS A 317 20.63 15.22 -31.04
C CYS A 317 19.69 15.55 -32.22
N THR A 318 18.65 16.35 -32.00
CA THR A 318 17.70 16.81 -33.03
C THR A 318 17.89 18.28 -33.31
#